data_f5ede18fe7d0bf4bdfcf8f8d46b77907
#
_entry.id   f5ede18fe7d0bf4bdfcf8f8d46b77907
#
_cell.length_a   1.000
_cell.length_b   1.000
_cell.length_c   1.000
_cell.angle_alpha   90.00
_cell.angle_beta   90.00
_cell.angle_gamma   90.00
#
_symmetry.space_group_name_H-M   'P 1'
#
loop_
_entity.id
_entity.type
_entity.pdbx_description
1 polymer ?
#
loop_
_entity_poly.entity_id
_entity_poly.type
_entity_poly.pdbx_seq_one_letter_code
_entity_poly.pdbx_strand_id
1 'polypeptide(L)'
;GTDVSAFLYDQNGKLLVGYDPAALRKKEMVSPRLPAKKPEEIATAEELFINGLHLQQYKHHTFVAEDYYREGLKRDPGDIRCNLAMGKLYYQYGRLEEAERYLKAAENRLTSRNTNPYDTEVYYYLGLIHAYRNRDTESYDAFYKAVWTYTWRSAGYFELSKLDLKRKNLHLALEHVNTAIETNTKALHLQVLKAVILRKLSETNAAQAVLDG
;
A
#
# COMPACT_ATOMS: atom_id res chain seq x y z
N GLY A 1 38.82 12.49 26.25
CA GLY A 1 38.60 12.97 24.90
C GLY A 1 38.16 14.42 24.91
N THR A 2 38.77 15.26 24.11
CA THR A 2 38.40 16.67 23.95
C THR A 2 37.09 16.73 23.13
N ASP A 3 36.05 17.28 23.75
CA ASP A 3 34.81 17.56 23.03
C ASP A 3 35.06 18.77 22.11
N VAL A 4 34.86 18.58 20.80
CA VAL A 4 35.03 19.65 19.81
C VAL A 4 33.63 20.04 19.31
N SER A 5 33.30 21.32 19.47
CA SER A 5 32.09 21.91 18.86
C SER A 5 32.46 22.62 17.56
N ALA A 6 31.58 22.50 16.54
CA ALA A 6 31.77 23.15 15.26
C ALA A 6 30.49 23.92 14.85
N PHE A 7 30.66 25.16 14.40
CA PHE A 7 29.57 26.04 14.02
C PHE A 7 29.87 26.70 12.67
N LEU A 8 28.91 26.71 11.79
CA LEU A 8 29.00 27.39 10.49
C LEU A 8 28.05 28.59 10.49
N TYR A 9 28.55 29.73 10.13
CA TYR A 9 27.80 30.99 10.05
C TYR A 9 27.78 31.52 8.61
N ASP A 10 26.75 32.25 8.25
CA ASP A 10 26.73 33.02 7.01
C ASP A 10 27.57 34.30 7.14
N GLN A 11 27.69 35.04 6.00
CA GLN A 11 28.45 36.33 6.01
C GLN A 11 27.83 37.44 6.89
N ASN A 12 26.59 37.24 7.38
CA ASN A 12 25.89 38.16 8.25
C ASN A 12 25.96 37.72 9.73
N GLY A 13 26.71 36.65 10.04
CA GLY A 13 26.84 36.11 11.38
C GLY A 13 25.67 35.24 11.84
N LYS A 14 24.77 34.87 10.95
CA LYS A 14 23.66 33.95 11.28
C LYS A 14 24.14 32.51 11.27
N LEU A 15 23.86 31.77 12.37
CA LEU A 15 24.19 30.35 12.47
C LEU A 15 23.40 29.54 11.42
N LEU A 16 24.11 28.85 10.53
CA LEU A 16 23.57 27.98 9.50
C LEU A 16 23.46 26.53 10.00
N VAL A 17 24.52 26.02 10.61
CA VAL A 17 24.58 24.69 11.22
C VAL A 17 25.55 24.67 12.37
N GLY A 18 25.25 23.90 13.41
CA GLY A 18 26.11 23.76 14.56
C GLY A 18 26.13 22.32 15.08
N TYR A 19 27.29 21.89 15.54
CA TYR A 19 27.50 20.67 16.27
C TYR A 19 28.11 20.98 17.63
N ASP A 20 27.38 20.65 18.70
CA ASP A 20 27.82 20.77 20.06
C ASP A 20 27.55 19.48 20.85
N PRO A 21 28.57 18.66 21.13
CA PRO A 21 28.41 17.42 21.89
C PRO A 21 27.81 17.63 23.27
N ALA A 22 28.09 18.79 23.92
CA ALA A 22 27.55 19.10 25.24
C ALA A 22 26.03 19.34 25.20
N ALA A 23 25.51 19.94 24.14
CA ALA A 23 24.07 20.11 23.91
C ALA A 23 23.37 18.78 23.65
N LEU A 24 24.03 17.83 22.96
CA LEU A 24 23.51 16.50 22.71
C LEU A 24 23.40 15.63 23.96
N ARG A 25 24.29 15.84 24.95
CA ARG A 25 24.31 15.11 26.23
C ARG A 25 23.19 15.52 27.20
N LYS A 26 22.58 16.69 26.98
CA LYS A 26 21.50 17.23 27.84
C LYS A 26 20.10 16.82 27.44
N LYS A 27 19.93 15.83 26.55
CA LYS A 27 18.60 15.30 26.26
C LYS A 27 18.05 14.66 27.55
N GLU A 28 16.99 15.25 28.07
CA GLU A 28 16.20 14.61 29.13
C GLU A 28 15.86 13.18 28.66
N MET A 29 16.00 12.22 29.57
CA MET A 29 15.58 10.85 29.29
C MET A 29 14.10 10.89 28.95
N VAL A 30 13.78 10.54 27.74
CA VAL A 30 12.38 10.43 27.30
C VAL A 30 11.72 9.38 28.20
N SER A 31 10.62 9.74 28.84
CA SER A 31 9.85 8.81 29.66
C SER A 31 9.47 7.58 28.81
N PRO A 32 9.50 6.38 29.41
CA PRO A 32 9.09 5.18 28.71
C PRO A 32 7.71 5.35 28.10
N ARG A 33 7.54 4.88 26.87
CA ARG A 33 6.24 4.92 26.20
C ARG A 33 5.24 4.07 26.99
N LEU A 34 4.08 4.62 27.28
CA LEU A 34 2.99 3.86 27.90
C LEU A 34 2.57 2.70 26.98
N PRO A 35 2.17 1.55 27.58
CA PRO A 35 1.63 0.44 26.80
C PRO A 35 0.40 0.87 26.01
N ALA A 36 0.07 0.15 24.92
CA ALA A 36 -1.12 0.42 24.14
C ALA A 36 -2.36 0.29 25.04
N LYS A 37 -3.31 1.24 24.90
CA LYS A 37 -4.61 1.17 25.57
C LYS A 37 -5.40 0.01 24.98
N LYS A 38 -6.29 -0.59 25.78
CA LYS A 38 -7.25 -1.56 25.27
C LYS A 38 -8.20 -0.89 24.26
N PRO A 39 -8.72 -1.62 23.27
CA PRO A 39 -9.61 -1.03 22.25
C PRO A 39 -10.81 -0.28 22.85
N GLU A 40 -11.40 -0.80 23.91
CA GLU A 40 -12.58 -0.21 24.58
C GLU A 40 -12.27 1.12 25.28
N GLU A 41 -11.00 1.35 25.64
CA GLU A 41 -10.53 2.55 26.32
C GLU A 41 -10.23 3.71 25.36
N ILE A 42 -10.23 3.44 24.05
CA ILE A 42 -9.91 4.41 23.01
C ILE A 42 -11.20 5.16 22.63
N ALA A 43 -11.14 6.49 22.59
CA ALA A 43 -12.33 7.31 22.41
C ALA A 43 -12.86 7.32 20.96
N THR A 44 -11.99 7.38 19.97
CA THR A 44 -12.37 7.64 18.57
C THR A 44 -12.07 6.46 17.64
N ALA A 45 -12.88 6.32 16.58
CA ALA A 45 -12.64 5.30 15.54
C ALA A 45 -11.30 5.55 14.80
N GLU A 46 -10.89 6.81 14.68
CA GLU A 46 -9.60 7.15 14.06
C GLU A 46 -8.42 6.65 14.89
N GLU A 47 -8.44 6.89 16.22
CA GLU A 47 -7.40 6.36 17.11
C GLU A 47 -7.39 4.83 17.12
N LEU A 48 -8.56 4.18 17.08
CA LEU A 48 -8.65 2.73 16.94
C LEU A 48 -7.96 2.24 15.67
N PHE A 49 -8.25 2.86 14.53
CA PHE A 49 -7.61 2.51 13.27
C PHE A 49 -6.09 2.71 13.34
N ILE A 50 -5.62 3.88 13.82
CA ILE A 50 -4.18 4.19 13.89
C ILE A 50 -3.45 3.23 14.83
N ASN A 51 -4.02 2.91 16.00
CA ASN A 51 -3.43 1.94 16.93
C ASN A 51 -3.38 0.54 16.31
N GLY A 52 -4.46 0.09 15.68
CA GLY A 52 -4.49 -1.19 14.97
C GLY A 52 -3.43 -1.25 13.87
N LEU A 53 -3.31 -0.21 13.04
CA LEU A 53 -2.30 -0.12 11.99
C LEU A 53 -0.88 -0.17 12.56
N HIS A 54 -0.60 0.56 13.64
CA HIS A 54 0.68 0.54 14.33
C HIS A 54 1.05 -0.86 14.82
N LEU A 55 0.12 -1.54 15.50
CA LEU A 55 0.32 -2.91 16.00
C LEU A 55 0.59 -3.91 14.87
N GLN A 56 -0.11 -3.76 13.75
CA GLN A 56 0.10 -4.59 12.55
C GLN A 56 1.47 -4.37 11.92
N GLN A 57 1.90 -3.11 11.79
CA GLN A 57 3.19 -2.75 11.20
C GLN A 57 4.37 -3.24 12.05
N TYR A 58 4.27 -3.12 13.35
CA TYR A 58 5.34 -3.52 14.29
C TYR A 58 5.20 -4.97 14.79
N LYS A 59 4.20 -5.70 14.31
CA LYS A 59 3.95 -7.12 14.68
C LYS A 59 3.95 -7.31 16.20
N HIS A 60 3.17 -6.49 16.90
CA HIS A 60 3.11 -6.53 18.36
C HIS A 60 2.61 -7.91 18.83
N HIS A 61 3.31 -8.52 19.81
CA HIS A 61 3.06 -9.89 20.23
C HIS A 61 1.92 -10.05 21.27
N THR A 62 1.56 -8.98 21.97
CA THR A 62 0.53 -9.02 23.04
C THR A 62 -0.81 -8.48 22.59
N PHE A 63 -0.81 -7.43 21.74
CA PHE A 63 -2.03 -6.79 21.24
C PHE A 63 -2.22 -7.10 19.76
N VAL A 64 -3.45 -7.46 19.41
CA VAL A 64 -3.81 -7.86 18.05
C VAL A 64 -4.49 -6.71 17.33
N ALA A 65 -3.99 -6.32 16.17
CA ALA A 65 -4.56 -5.21 15.37
C ALA A 65 -6.05 -5.42 15.06
N GLU A 66 -6.44 -6.66 14.82
CA GLU A 66 -7.82 -7.05 14.50
C GLU A 66 -8.82 -6.60 15.59
N ASP A 67 -8.45 -6.65 16.87
CA ASP A 67 -9.34 -6.27 17.97
C ASP A 67 -9.68 -4.77 17.93
N TYR A 68 -8.71 -3.94 17.54
CA TYR A 68 -8.91 -2.50 17.38
C TYR A 68 -9.81 -2.17 16.20
N TYR A 69 -9.60 -2.85 15.06
CA TYR A 69 -10.46 -2.68 13.89
C TYR A 69 -11.89 -3.16 14.17
N ARG A 70 -12.05 -4.28 14.89
CA ARG A 70 -13.37 -4.80 15.30
C ARG A 70 -14.11 -3.83 16.21
N GLU A 71 -13.42 -3.23 17.18
CA GLU A 71 -14.04 -2.23 18.06
C GLU A 71 -14.45 -0.99 17.25
N GLY A 72 -13.63 -0.55 16.27
CA GLY A 72 -13.99 0.52 15.34
C GLY A 72 -15.27 0.19 14.56
N LEU A 73 -15.36 -1.03 14.02
CA LEU A 73 -16.52 -1.50 13.25
C LEU A 73 -17.75 -1.77 14.10
N LYS A 74 -17.59 -2.06 15.39
CA LYS A 74 -18.71 -2.16 16.33
C LYS A 74 -19.38 -0.79 16.54
N ARG A 75 -18.61 0.30 16.53
CA ARG A 75 -19.11 1.68 16.67
C ARG A 75 -19.64 2.25 15.35
N ASP A 76 -18.93 2.06 14.25
CA ASP A 76 -19.38 2.37 12.89
C ASP A 76 -19.12 1.20 11.96
N PRO A 77 -20.11 0.35 11.69
CA PRO A 77 -19.98 -0.80 10.79
C PRO A 77 -19.57 -0.42 9.36
N GLY A 78 -19.78 0.85 8.98
CA GLY A 78 -19.40 1.38 7.67
C GLY A 78 -18.05 2.10 7.65
N ASP A 79 -17.26 2.13 8.72
CA ASP A 79 -15.96 2.80 8.70
C ASP A 79 -15.07 2.21 7.61
N ILE A 80 -14.68 3.07 6.66
CA ILE A 80 -13.95 2.65 5.44
C ILE A 80 -12.58 2.09 5.80
N ARG A 81 -11.86 2.75 6.72
CA ARG A 81 -10.47 2.40 7.06
C ARG A 81 -10.40 1.09 7.81
N CYS A 82 -11.27 0.89 8.79
CA CYS A 82 -11.35 -0.37 9.54
C CYS A 82 -11.80 -1.53 8.65
N ASN A 83 -12.80 -1.33 7.78
CA ASN A 83 -13.23 -2.34 6.82
C ASN A 83 -12.11 -2.69 5.82
N LEU A 84 -11.42 -1.69 5.27
CA LEU A 84 -10.30 -1.91 4.35
C LEU A 84 -9.15 -2.66 5.05
N ALA A 85 -8.80 -2.26 6.28
CA ALA A 85 -7.75 -2.93 7.07
C ALA A 85 -8.10 -4.38 7.36
N MET A 86 -9.35 -4.67 7.78
CA MET A 86 -9.85 -6.04 7.98
C MET A 86 -9.84 -6.84 6.68
N GLY A 87 -10.28 -6.24 5.58
CA GLY A 87 -10.25 -6.88 4.26
C GLY A 87 -8.84 -7.29 3.83
N LYS A 88 -7.86 -6.39 4.01
CA LYS A 88 -6.44 -6.67 3.74
C LYS A 88 -5.89 -7.78 4.63
N LEU A 89 -6.21 -7.73 5.91
CA LEU A 89 -5.76 -8.71 6.90
C LEU A 89 -6.29 -10.11 6.56
N TYR A 90 -7.59 -10.23 6.27
CA TYR A 90 -8.18 -11.51 5.88
C TYR A 90 -7.70 -12.00 4.51
N TYR A 91 -7.41 -11.09 3.56
CA TYR A 91 -6.75 -11.44 2.32
C TYR A 91 -5.37 -12.08 2.57
N GLN A 92 -4.55 -11.48 3.45
CA GLN A 92 -3.24 -12.02 3.84
C GLN A 92 -3.35 -13.40 4.52
N TYR A 93 -4.42 -13.66 5.25
CA TYR A 93 -4.69 -14.97 5.87
C TYR A 93 -5.27 -16.01 4.88
N GLY A 94 -5.51 -15.64 3.63
CA GLY A 94 -6.15 -16.50 2.64
C GLY A 94 -7.66 -16.69 2.87
N ARG A 95 -8.27 -15.92 3.79
CA ARG A 95 -9.70 -15.96 4.10
C ARG A 95 -10.46 -15.03 3.14
N LEU A 96 -10.54 -15.45 1.87
CA LEU A 96 -10.98 -14.57 0.79
C LEU A 96 -12.46 -14.17 0.87
N GLU A 97 -13.33 -15.00 1.48
CA GLU A 97 -14.75 -14.67 1.64
C GLU A 97 -14.96 -13.53 2.63
N GLU A 98 -14.28 -13.63 3.76
CA GLU A 98 -14.33 -12.57 4.77
C GLU A 98 -13.64 -11.30 4.27
N ALA A 99 -12.51 -11.44 3.57
CA ALA A 99 -11.84 -10.32 2.95
C ALA A 99 -12.77 -9.57 1.98
N GLU A 100 -13.45 -10.30 1.08
CA GLU A 100 -14.38 -9.70 0.12
C GLU A 100 -15.55 -9.00 0.83
N ARG A 101 -16.11 -9.59 1.90
CA ARG A 101 -17.19 -8.98 2.68
C ARG A 101 -16.78 -7.62 3.26
N TYR A 102 -15.63 -7.54 3.90
CA TYR A 102 -15.13 -6.29 4.46
C TYR A 102 -14.80 -5.26 3.38
N LEU A 103 -14.14 -5.67 2.30
CA LEU A 103 -13.83 -4.77 1.18
C LEU A 103 -15.09 -4.24 0.50
N LYS A 104 -16.14 -5.06 0.36
CA LYS A 104 -17.45 -4.60 -0.15
C LYS A 104 -18.14 -3.62 0.79
N ALA A 105 -18.02 -3.80 2.10
CA ALA A 105 -18.54 -2.82 3.06
C ALA A 105 -17.79 -1.48 2.94
N ALA A 106 -16.46 -1.51 2.77
CA ALA A 106 -15.66 -0.32 2.50
C ALA A 106 -16.05 0.34 1.17
N GLU A 107 -16.18 -0.42 0.07
CA GLU A 107 -16.59 0.06 -1.25
C GLU A 107 -17.95 0.77 -1.18
N ASN A 108 -18.95 0.13 -0.56
CA ASN A 108 -20.29 0.67 -0.46
C ASN A 108 -20.33 2.04 0.24
N ARG A 109 -19.58 2.18 1.34
CA ARG A 109 -19.49 3.46 2.05
C ARG A 109 -18.69 4.49 1.24
N LEU A 110 -17.59 4.08 0.62
CA LEU A 110 -16.70 4.92 -0.17
C LEU A 110 -17.43 5.54 -1.36
N THR A 111 -18.30 4.76 -2.01
CA THR A 111 -19.04 5.17 -3.21
C THR A 111 -20.41 5.78 -2.92
N SER A 112 -20.85 5.79 -1.67
CA SER A 112 -22.21 6.25 -1.28
C SER A 112 -22.53 7.69 -1.71
N ARG A 113 -21.53 8.56 -1.82
CA ARG A 113 -21.68 9.98 -2.22
C ARG A 113 -20.90 10.34 -3.47
N ASN A 114 -19.92 9.53 -3.86
CA ASN A 114 -19.06 9.75 -5.01
C ASN A 114 -18.71 8.43 -5.66
N THR A 115 -19.16 8.18 -6.87
CA THR A 115 -18.89 6.97 -7.63
C THR A 115 -17.41 6.82 -8.02
N ASN A 116 -16.65 7.92 -8.00
CA ASN A 116 -15.24 7.98 -8.33
C ASN A 116 -14.43 8.47 -7.11
N PRO A 117 -14.22 7.60 -6.11
CA PRO A 117 -13.51 7.99 -4.90
C PRO A 117 -12.05 8.30 -5.18
N TYR A 118 -11.46 9.17 -4.36
CA TYR A 118 -10.04 9.52 -4.45
C TYR A 118 -9.14 8.33 -4.07
N ASP A 119 -9.53 7.55 -3.05
CA ASP A 119 -8.79 6.35 -2.64
C ASP A 119 -9.35 5.13 -3.34
N THR A 120 -8.52 4.44 -4.11
CA THR A 120 -8.89 3.28 -4.91
C THR A 120 -8.27 1.97 -4.40
N GLU A 121 -7.66 1.95 -3.21
CA GLU A 121 -7.04 0.76 -2.63
C GLU A 121 -8.01 -0.42 -2.53
N VAL A 122 -9.26 -0.16 -2.18
CA VAL A 122 -10.31 -1.19 -2.08
C VAL A 122 -10.48 -1.97 -3.39
N TYR A 123 -10.41 -1.28 -4.53
CA TYR A 123 -10.56 -1.92 -5.84
C TYR A 123 -9.36 -2.81 -6.19
N TYR A 124 -8.16 -2.42 -5.79
CA TYR A 124 -6.98 -3.27 -5.99
C TYR A 124 -7.14 -4.62 -5.28
N TYR A 125 -7.52 -4.63 -4.00
CA TYR A 125 -7.71 -5.87 -3.26
C TYR A 125 -8.92 -6.68 -3.72
N LEU A 126 -10.03 -6.05 -4.13
CA LEU A 126 -11.13 -6.74 -4.78
C LEU A 126 -10.70 -7.39 -6.10
N GLY A 127 -9.92 -6.67 -6.91
CA GLY A 127 -9.34 -7.21 -8.15
C GLY A 127 -8.50 -8.46 -7.91
N LEU A 128 -7.65 -8.48 -6.89
CA LEU A 128 -6.86 -9.65 -6.51
C LEU A 128 -7.73 -10.84 -6.10
N ILE A 129 -8.79 -10.61 -5.30
CA ILE A 129 -9.73 -11.66 -4.88
C ILE A 129 -10.48 -12.23 -6.09
N HIS A 130 -10.95 -11.36 -6.99
CA HIS A 130 -11.63 -11.78 -8.21
C HIS A 130 -10.70 -12.59 -9.13
N ALA A 131 -9.44 -12.16 -9.31
CA ALA A 131 -8.43 -12.91 -10.07
C ALA A 131 -8.20 -14.30 -9.49
N TYR A 132 -8.02 -14.40 -8.17
CA TYR A 132 -7.83 -15.69 -7.50
C TYR A 132 -9.02 -16.64 -7.69
N ARG A 133 -10.24 -16.11 -7.75
CA ARG A 133 -11.47 -16.88 -7.99
C ARG A 133 -11.78 -17.08 -9.47
N ASN A 134 -10.88 -16.75 -10.40
CA ASN A 134 -11.06 -16.80 -11.84
C ASN A 134 -12.28 -15.99 -12.34
N ARG A 135 -12.66 -14.94 -11.64
CA ARG A 135 -13.66 -13.96 -12.07
C ARG A 135 -12.94 -12.86 -12.87
N ASP A 136 -12.48 -13.22 -14.07
CA ASP A 136 -11.54 -12.38 -14.84
C ASP A 136 -12.14 -11.04 -15.29
N THR A 137 -13.44 -10.95 -15.52
CA THR A 137 -14.12 -9.70 -15.91
C THR A 137 -14.18 -8.73 -14.73
N GLU A 138 -14.68 -9.20 -13.58
CA GLU A 138 -14.79 -8.40 -12.38
C GLU A 138 -13.41 -7.97 -11.87
N SER A 139 -12.42 -8.85 -12.03
CA SER A 139 -11.03 -8.54 -11.71
C SER A 139 -10.48 -7.39 -12.57
N TYR A 140 -10.73 -7.47 -13.87
CA TYR A 140 -10.30 -6.46 -14.84
C TYR A 140 -10.91 -5.09 -14.54
N ASP A 141 -12.23 -5.05 -14.31
CA ASP A 141 -12.96 -3.83 -13.97
C ASP A 141 -12.46 -3.21 -12.64
N ALA A 142 -12.20 -4.06 -11.65
CA ALA A 142 -11.66 -3.61 -10.37
C ALA A 142 -10.26 -3.02 -10.50
N PHE A 143 -9.35 -3.66 -11.24
CA PHE A 143 -8.01 -3.10 -11.47
C PHE A 143 -8.04 -1.83 -12.31
N TYR A 144 -8.95 -1.71 -13.29
CA TYR A 144 -9.13 -0.44 -14.02
C TYR A 144 -9.57 0.71 -13.12
N LYS A 145 -10.43 0.45 -12.14
CA LYS A 145 -10.76 1.45 -11.11
C LYS A 145 -9.57 1.75 -10.20
N ALA A 146 -8.79 0.73 -9.84
CA ALA A 146 -7.62 0.92 -8.97
C ALA A 146 -6.57 1.87 -9.58
N VAL A 147 -6.33 1.79 -10.90
CA VAL A 147 -5.31 2.61 -11.58
C VAL A 147 -5.69 4.09 -11.76
N TRP A 148 -6.89 4.51 -11.37
CA TRP A 148 -7.29 5.93 -11.40
C TRP A 148 -6.48 6.78 -10.43
N THR A 149 -5.97 6.20 -9.34
CA THR A 149 -5.01 6.88 -8.46
C THR A 149 -3.58 6.48 -8.79
N TYR A 150 -2.68 7.45 -8.72
CA TYR A 150 -1.27 7.24 -9.02
C TYR A 150 -0.63 6.16 -8.14
N THR A 151 -1.04 6.08 -6.87
CA THR A 151 -0.52 5.11 -5.89
C THR A 151 -0.66 3.67 -6.36
N TRP A 152 -1.78 3.33 -6.99
CA TRP A 152 -2.08 1.97 -7.44
C TRP A 152 -1.81 1.75 -8.93
N ARG A 153 -1.31 2.78 -9.63
CA ARG A 153 -1.14 2.73 -11.09
C ARG A 153 -0.20 1.62 -11.53
N SER A 154 1.01 1.55 -10.96
CA SER A 154 1.96 0.50 -11.30
C SER A 154 1.45 -0.91 -10.99
N ALA A 155 0.94 -1.11 -9.77
CA ALA A 155 0.46 -2.41 -9.34
C ALA A 155 -0.79 -2.87 -10.11
N GLY A 156 -1.72 -1.96 -10.36
CA GLY A 156 -2.96 -2.27 -11.10
C GLY A 156 -2.67 -2.59 -12.58
N TYR A 157 -1.84 -1.82 -13.26
CA TYR A 157 -1.45 -2.11 -14.64
C TYR A 157 -0.62 -3.39 -14.78
N PHE A 158 0.17 -3.74 -13.78
CA PHE A 158 0.82 -5.05 -13.72
C PHE A 158 -0.21 -6.19 -13.74
N GLU A 159 -1.25 -6.12 -12.91
CA GLU A 159 -2.30 -7.12 -12.85
C GLU A 159 -3.15 -7.15 -14.13
N LEU A 160 -3.49 -5.98 -14.69
CA LEU A 160 -4.16 -5.88 -16.00
C LEU A 160 -3.35 -6.55 -17.10
N SER A 161 -2.04 -6.29 -17.16
CA SER A 161 -1.13 -6.94 -18.13
C SER A 161 -1.13 -8.47 -18.00
N LYS A 162 -1.18 -9.01 -16.78
CA LYS A 162 -1.29 -10.46 -16.52
C LYS A 162 -2.60 -11.03 -17.02
N LEU A 163 -3.71 -10.32 -16.81
CA LEU A 163 -5.02 -10.73 -17.31
C LEU A 163 -5.08 -10.72 -18.85
N ASP A 164 -4.51 -9.69 -19.49
CA ASP A 164 -4.44 -9.63 -20.95
C ASP A 164 -3.54 -10.73 -21.53
N LEU A 165 -2.42 -11.02 -20.86
CA LEU A 165 -1.57 -12.15 -21.22
C LEU A 165 -2.33 -13.49 -21.13
N LYS A 166 -3.15 -13.69 -20.10
CA LYS A 166 -4.03 -14.85 -19.92
C LYS A 166 -5.06 -14.95 -21.07
N ARG A 167 -5.61 -13.80 -21.49
CA ARG A 167 -6.56 -13.69 -22.61
C ARG A 167 -5.90 -13.74 -23.98
N LYS A 168 -4.56 -13.86 -24.06
CA LYS A 168 -3.74 -13.82 -25.28
C LYS A 168 -3.79 -12.49 -26.04
N ASN A 169 -4.16 -11.40 -25.37
CA ASN A 169 -4.14 -10.03 -25.88
C ASN A 169 -2.74 -9.44 -25.73
N LEU A 170 -1.75 -9.99 -26.45
CA LEU A 170 -0.33 -9.72 -26.19
C LEU A 170 0.07 -8.25 -26.35
N HIS A 171 -0.50 -7.54 -27.35
CA HIS A 171 -0.19 -6.12 -27.57
C HIS A 171 -0.73 -5.24 -26.42
N LEU A 172 -1.96 -5.51 -25.95
CA LEU A 172 -2.54 -4.79 -24.82
C LEU A 172 -1.79 -5.11 -23.51
N ALA A 173 -1.37 -6.36 -23.33
CA ALA A 173 -0.53 -6.76 -22.20
C ALA A 173 0.81 -5.99 -22.20
N LEU A 174 1.41 -5.77 -23.39
CA LEU A 174 2.64 -4.99 -23.54
C LEU A 174 2.41 -3.50 -23.21
N GLU A 175 1.30 -2.93 -23.67
CA GLU A 175 0.90 -1.55 -23.35
C GLU A 175 0.76 -1.35 -21.85
N HIS A 176 -0.01 -2.23 -21.19
CA HIS A 176 -0.23 -2.14 -19.74
C HIS A 176 1.06 -2.30 -18.94
N VAL A 177 1.94 -3.26 -19.27
CA VAL A 177 3.19 -3.40 -18.54
C VAL A 177 4.14 -2.21 -18.77
N ASN A 178 4.15 -1.60 -19.95
CA ASN A 178 4.90 -0.38 -20.19
C ASN A 178 4.39 0.78 -19.31
N THR A 179 3.06 0.96 -19.24
CA THR A 179 2.44 1.96 -18.36
C THR A 179 2.78 1.71 -16.88
N ALA A 180 2.83 0.44 -16.44
CA ALA A 180 3.28 0.10 -15.09
C ALA A 180 4.74 0.50 -14.85
N ILE A 181 5.63 0.28 -15.83
CA ILE A 181 7.05 0.63 -15.77
C ILE A 181 7.27 2.14 -15.70
N GLU A 182 6.49 2.96 -16.42
CA GLU A 182 6.58 4.43 -16.37
C GLU A 182 6.49 4.98 -14.95
N THR A 183 5.71 4.35 -14.09
CA THR A 183 5.52 4.77 -12.68
C THR A 183 6.46 4.07 -11.71
N ASN A 184 7.11 2.97 -12.12
CA ASN A 184 8.06 2.21 -11.29
C ASN A 184 9.15 1.57 -12.15
N THR A 185 10.07 2.38 -12.65
CA THR A 185 11.11 2.00 -13.62
C THR A 185 12.09 0.94 -13.10
N LYS A 186 12.29 0.85 -11.77
CA LYS A 186 13.24 -0.08 -11.14
C LYS A 186 12.61 -1.42 -10.71
N ALA A 187 11.34 -1.62 -10.95
CA ALA A 187 10.64 -2.83 -10.54
C ALA A 187 10.98 -4.02 -11.44
N LEU A 188 11.88 -4.88 -10.99
CA LEU A 188 12.36 -6.05 -11.75
C LEU A 188 11.23 -6.95 -12.26
N HIS A 189 10.19 -7.19 -11.47
CA HIS A 189 9.07 -8.05 -11.87
C HIS A 189 8.31 -7.51 -13.09
N LEU A 190 8.27 -6.18 -13.28
CA LEU A 190 7.68 -5.55 -14.47
C LEU A 190 8.53 -5.79 -15.71
N GLN A 191 9.85 -5.65 -15.58
CA GLN A 191 10.79 -5.91 -16.66
C GLN A 191 10.74 -7.39 -17.09
N VAL A 192 10.68 -8.30 -16.12
CA VAL A 192 10.51 -9.74 -16.40
C VAL A 192 9.21 -10.01 -17.14
N LEU A 193 8.08 -9.45 -16.70
CA LEU A 193 6.80 -9.61 -17.39
C LEU A 193 6.86 -9.06 -18.82
N LYS A 194 7.46 -7.87 -19.02
CA LYS A 194 7.66 -7.29 -20.35
C LYS A 194 8.49 -8.22 -21.27
N ALA A 195 9.60 -8.76 -20.77
CA ALA A 195 10.44 -9.69 -21.54
C ALA A 195 9.66 -10.97 -21.91
N VAL A 196 8.82 -11.51 -21.01
CA VAL A 196 7.96 -12.67 -21.31
C VAL A 196 6.95 -12.34 -22.43
N ILE A 197 6.31 -11.17 -22.37
CA ILE A 197 5.34 -10.74 -23.39
C ILE A 197 6.02 -10.56 -24.74
N LEU A 198 7.19 -9.89 -24.78
CA LEU A 198 7.98 -9.69 -26.03
C LEU A 198 8.39 -11.03 -26.66
N ARG A 199 8.81 -12.02 -25.86
CA ARG A 199 9.10 -13.37 -26.38
C ARG A 199 7.87 -14.02 -26.98
N LYS A 200 6.69 -13.84 -26.40
CA LYS A 200 5.43 -14.36 -26.96
C LYS A 200 5.00 -13.65 -28.23
N LEU A 201 5.42 -12.40 -28.42
CA LEU A 201 5.26 -11.63 -29.67
C LEU A 201 6.34 -11.97 -30.71
N SER A 202 7.27 -12.88 -30.42
CA SER A 202 8.43 -13.24 -31.24
C SER A 202 9.48 -12.12 -31.40
N GLU A 203 9.44 -11.11 -30.50
CA GLU A 203 10.37 -9.99 -30.43
C GLU A 203 11.58 -10.35 -29.53
N THR A 204 12.31 -11.40 -29.87
CA THR A 204 13.36 -11.99 -29.03
C THR A 204 14.49 -11.02 -28.70
N ASN A 205 14.93 -10.21 -29.70
CA ASN A 205 16.00 -9.23 -29.48
C ASN A 205 15.58 -8.13 -28.49
N ALA A 206 14.34 -7.63 -28.62
CA ALA A 206 13.79 -6.66 -27.68
C ALA A 206 13.65 -7.23 -26.27
N ALA A 207 13.21 -8.49 -26.17
CA ALA A 207 13.14 -9.18 -24.88
C ALA A 207 14.50 -9.33 -24.21
N GLN A 208 15.54 -9.66 -24.98
CA GLN A 208 16.91 -9.77 -24.46
C GLN A 208 17.44 -8.41 -23.99
N ALA A 209 17.22 -7.35 -24.75
CA ALA A 209 17.62 -5.99 -24.37
C ALA A 209 16.99 -5.52 -23.05
N VAL A 210 15.73 -5.92 -22.76
CA VAL A 210 15.06 -5.63 -21.47
C VAL A 210 15.70 -6.36 -20.28
N LEU A 211 16.31 -7.52 -20.51
CA LEU A 211 16.94 -8.33 -19.46
C LEU A 211 18.41 -7.93 -19.20
N ASP A 212 19.05 -7.30 -20.19
CA ASP A 212 20.45 -6.89 -20.11
C ASP A 212 20.64 -5.47 -19.52
N GLY A 213 19.59 -4.66 -19.44
CA GLY A 213 19.58 -3.27 -18.93
C GLY A 213 19.02 -3.13 -17.55
#